data_283138c81ae3ef4940b4b7688d1d2a7b
#
_entry.id   283138c81ae3ef4940b4b7688d1d2a7b
#
_cell.length_a   1.000
_cell.length_b   1.000
_cell.length_c   1.000
_cell.angle_alpha   90.00
_cell.angle_beta   90.00
_cell.angle_gamma   90.00
#
_symmetry.space_group_name_H-M   'P 1'
#
loop_
_entity.id
_entity.type
_entity.pdbx_description
1 polymer ?
#
loop_
_entity_poly.entity_id
_entity_poly.type
_entity_poly.pdbx_seq_one_letter_code
_entity_poly.pdbx_strand_id
1 'polypeptide(L)'
;MDSPEPAEGSVAAANSFTSADVVAILREHGWLSADPTAEQISWCEHAAAILGGHAADGAALGELLGLIFHYDAREIVSKVESHVVLSRYAARDVLRELALLLLDGGAVNSERFSEIITRLKEGMDLRGRELFHPIRLALAGRAGEGELDRVILLLDEAARLPFAVAVKLARTRIVEFCAALD
;
A
#
# COMPACT_ATOMS: atom_id res chain seq x y z
N MET A 1 -39.37 15.95 31.39
CA MET A 1 -38.09 15.39 31.79
C MET A 1 -37.52 14.62 30.61
N ASP A 2 -36.84 15.34 29.75
CA ASP A 2 -36.13 14.75 28.62
C ASP A 2 -34.68 14.56 29.04
N SER A 3 -34.27 13.31 29.16
CA SER A 3 -32.88 12.96 29.20
C SER A 3 -32.35 13.07 27.78
N PRO A 4 -31.28 13.86 27.55
CA PRO A 4 -30.69 13.85 26.23
C PRO A 4 -30.03 12.48 26.03
N GLU A 5 -30.47 11.77 25.00
CA GLU A 5 -29.73 10.65 24.47
C GLU A 5 -28.31 11.11 24.12
N PRO A 6 -27.28 10.36 24.50
CA PRO A 6 -25.95 10.66 24.03
C PRO A 6 -25.96 10.50 22.52
N ALA A 7 -25.59 11.55 21.83
CA ALA A 7 -25.30 11.47 20.42
C ALA A 7 -24.28 10.34 20.23
N GLU A 8 -24.69 9.26 19.58
CA GLU A 8 -23.78 8.26 19.08
C GLU A 8 -22.86 8.94 18.08
N GLY A 9 -21.77 9.46 18.59
CA GLY A 9 -20.65 9.81 17.75
C GLY A 9 -20.25 8.53 17.01
N SER A 10 -20.22 8.60 15.70
CA SER A 10 -19.67 7.57 14.84
C SER A 10 -18.31 7.17 15.40
N VAL A 11 -18.28 6.16 16.23
CA VAL A 11 -17.04 5.52 16.65
C VAL A 11 -16.55 4.82 15.39
N ALA A 12 -15.46 5.33 14.81
CA ALA A 12 -14.71 4.57 13.83
C ALA A 12 -14.58 3.16 14.37
N ALA A 13 -15.05 2.17 13.61
CA ALA A 13 -15.04 0.78 14.06
C ALA A 13 -13.67 0.47 14.64
N ALA A 14 -13.61 0.14 15.92
CA ALA A 14 -12.36 -0.18 16.58
C ALA A 14 -11.69 -1.29 15.76
N ASN A 15 -10.45 -1.07 15.36
CA ASN A 15 -9.68 -2.07 14.65
C ASN A 15 -9.55 -3.32 15.52
N SER A 16 -10.31 -4.36 15.20
CA SER A 16 -10.35 -5.61 15.95
C SER A 16 -9.35 -6.66 15.46
N PHE A 17 -8.62 -6.38 14.37
CA PHE A 17 -7.64 -7.32 13.85
C PHE A 17 -6.36 -7.34 14.67
N THR A 18 -5.82 -8.55 14.85
CA THR A 18 -4.59 -8.81 15.61
C THR A 18 -3.51 -9.38 14.68
N SER A 19 -2.30 -9.49 15.19
CA SER A 19 -1.22 -10.19 14.48
C SER A 19 -1.59 -11.64 14.15
N ALA A 20 -2.31 -12.32 15.03
CA ALA A 20 -2.77 -13.68 14.79
C ALA A 20 -3.72 -13.79 13.61
N ASP A 21 -4.59 -12.81 13.41
CA ASP A 21 -5.48 -12.74 12.25
C ASP A 21 -4.68 -12.59 10.95
N VAL A 22 -3.68 -11.72 10.95
CA VAL A 22 -2.79 -11.54 9.79
C VAL A 22 -2.02 -12.82 9.49
N VAL A 23 -1.44 -13.47 10.50
CA VAL A 23 -0.73 -14.76 10.33
C VAL A 23 -1.65 -15.81 9.71
N ALA A 24 -2.88 -15.92 10.18
CA ALA A 24 -3.86 -16.88 9.65
C ALA A 24 -4.15 -16.61 8.16
N ILE A 25 -4.32 -15.33 7.78
CA ILE A 25 -4.54 -14.93 6.38
C ILE A 25 -3.33 -15.27 5.52
N LEU A 26 -2.12 -14.97 5.99
CA LEU A 26 -0.89 -15.26 5.26
C LEU A 26 -0.73 -16.77 5.02
N ARG A 27 -1.05 -17.61 6.00
CA ARG A 27 -1.02 -19.06 5.86
C ARG A 27 -2.06 -19.57 4.86
N GLU A 28 -3.27 -19.05 4.94
CA GLU A 28 -4.36 -19.43 4.04
C GLU A 28 -3.98 -19.17 2.57
N HIS A 29 -3.31 -18.06 2.29
CA HIS A 29 -2.88 -17.70 0.95
C HIS A 29 -1.53 -18.30 0.53
N GLY A 30 -0.85 -19.04 1.41
CA GLY A 30 0.44 -19.63 1.12
C GLY A 30 1.62 -18.65 1.13
N TRP A 31 1.45 -17.48 1.72
CA TRP A 31 2.51 -16.47 1.85
C TRP A 31 3.41 -16.71 3.06
N LEU A 32 2.96 -17.50 4.00
CA LEU A 32 3.70 -17.94 5.17
C LEU A 32 3.57 -19.45 5.30
N SER A 33 4.69 -20.18 5.18
CA SER A 33 4.70 -21.65 5.19
C SER A 33 5.26 -22.24 6.48
N ALA A 34 6.13 -21.52 7.17
CA ALA A 34 6.73 -21.93 8.44
C ALA A 34 6.14 -21.15 9.62
N ASP A 35 6.55 -21.53 10.84
CA ASP A 35 6.22 -20.71 12.00
C ASP A 35 6.84 -19.32 11.87
N PRO A 36 6.08 -18.25 12.18
CA PRO A 36 6.58 -16.89 12.00
C PRO A 36 7.74 -16.60 12.96
N THR A 37 8.74 -15.90 12.46
CA THR A 37 9.80 -15.33 13.29
C THR A 37 9.26 -14.16 14.13
N ALA A 38 10.03 -13.73 15.13
CA ALA A 38 9.66 -12.57 15.94
C ALA A 38 9.49 -11.31 15.08
N GLU A 39 10.35 -11.13 14.07
CA GLU A 39 10.26 -10.00 13.15
C GLU A 39 9.04 -10.08 12.25
N GLN A 40 8.68 -11.27 11.80
CA GLN A 40 7.45 -11.48 11.02
C GLN A 40 6.20 -11.21 11.88
N ILE A 41 6.19 -11.60 13.14
CA ILE A 41 5.09 -11.29 14.07
C ILE A 41 4.98 -9.78 14.26
N SER A 42 6.09 -9.08 14.46
CA SER A 42 6.13 -7.62 14.58
C SER A 42 5.58 -6.94 13.32
N TRP A 43 5.94 -7.44 12.14
CA TRP A 43 5.38 -6.95 10.88
C TRP A 43 3.86 -7.21 10.79
N CYS A 44 3.41 -8.38 11.22
CA CYS A 44 1.98 -8.71 11.25
C CYS A 44 1.20 -7.80 12.22
N GLU A 45 1.78 -7.47 13.37
CA GLU A 45 1.20 -6.48 14.28
C GLU A 45 1.05 -5.11 13.63
N HIS A 46 2.09 -4.66 12.95
CA HIS A 46 2.09 -3.40 12.22
C HIS A 46 1.06 -3.41 11.10
N ALA A 47 1.00 -4.49 10.31
CA ALA A 47 0.02 -4.64 9.24
C ALA A 47 -1.42 -4.61 9.78
N ALA A 48 -1.70 -5.33 10.86
CA ALA A 48 -3.00 -5.30 11.53
C ALA A 48 -3.37 -3.90 11.99
N ALA A 49 -2.41 -3.18 12.57
CA ALA A 49 -2.63 -1.83 13.11
C ALA A 49 -2.98 -0.81 12.01
N ILE A 50 -2.28 -0.83 10.87
CA ILE A 50 -2.46 0.20 9.84
C ILE A 50 -3.44 -0.19 8.73
N LEU A 51 -3.67 -1.47 8.48
CA LEU A 51 -4.63 -1.94 7.48
C LEU A 51 -5.99 -2.33 8.05
N GLY A 52 -6.02 -2.82 9.29
CA GLY A 52 -7.24 -3.40 9.87
C GLY A 52 -8.42 -2.45 9.92
N GLY A 53 -8.19 -1.17 10.18
CA GLY A 53 -9.24 -0.15 10.18
C GLY A 53 -9.85 0.16 8.82
N HIS A 54 -9.20 -0.29 7.74
CA HIS A 54 -9.65 -0.11 6.36
C HIS A 54 -10.31 -1.38 5.78
N ALA A 55 -10.40 -2.44 6.55
CA ALA A 55 -10.98 -3.72 6.14
C ALA A 55 -12.25 -4.02 6.94
N ALA A 56 -13.35 -4.28 6.25
CA ALA A 56 -14.63 -4.60 6.88
C ALA A 56 -14.63 -5.99 7.51
N ASP A 57 -13.86 -6.91 6.94
CA ASP A 57 -13.76 -8.32 7.37
C ASP A 57 -12.40 -8.92 6.99
N GLY A 58 -12.20 -10.18 7.31
CA GLY A 58 -10.96 -10.90 7.02
C GLY A 58 -10.68 -11.04 5.52
N ALA A 59 -11.71 -11.17 4.70
CA ALA A 59 -11.56 -11.24 3.24
C ALA A 59 -11.04 -9.91 2.68
N ALA A 60 -11.57 -8.79 3.14
CA ALA A 60 -11.12 -7.45 2.76
C ALA A 60 -9.67 -7.19 3.20
N LEU A 61 -9.30 -7.62 4.41
CA LEU A 61 -7.92 -7.54 4.89
C LEU A 61 -7.00 -8.39 4.02
N GLY A 62 -7.43 -9.59 3.64
CA GLY A 62 -6.69 -10.47 2.73
C GLY A 62 -6.46 -9.86 1.36
N GLU A 63 -7.40 -9.10 0.82
CA GLU A 63 -7.24 -8.36 -0.44
C GLU A 63 -6.17 -7.28 -0.32
N LEU A 64 -6.15 -6.51 0.76
CA LEU A 64 -5.12 -5.49 0.99
C LEU A 64 -3.74 -6.13 1.15
N LEU A 65 -3.64 -7.20 1.93
CA LEU A 65 -2.39 -7.97 2.09
C LEU A 65 -1.92 -8.56 0.75
N GLY A 66 -2.85 -9.02 -0.08
CA GLY A 66 -2.56 -9.54 -1.42
C GLY A 66 -1.82 -8.55 -2.31
N LEU A 67 -2.06 -7.26 -2.15
CA LEU A 67 -1.34 -6.21 -2.89
C LEU A 67 0.13 -6.14 -2.49
N ILE A 68 0.48 -6.60 -1.30
CA ILE A 68 1.86 -6.68 -0.82
C ILE A 68 2.58 -7.89 -1.42
N PHE A 69 1.92 -9.05 -1.42
CA PHE A 69 2.54 -10.33 -1.80
C PHE A 69 2.44 -10.67 -3.28
N HIS A 70 1.55 -10.02 -4.01
CA HIS A 70 1.42 -10.20 -5.46
C HIS A 70 1.57 -8.87 -6.18
N TYR A 71 2.54 -8.78 -7.09
CA TYR A 71 2.74 -7.60 -7.92
C TYR A 71 3.26 -8.00 -9.29
N ASP A 72 2.50 -7.65 -10.33
CA ASP A 72 2.88 -7.82 -11.72
C ASP A 72 2.58 -6.52 -12.49
N ALA A 73 3.63 -5.79 -12.85
CA ALA A 73 3.51 -4.50 -13.51
C ALA A 73 2.77 -4.60 -14.86
N ARG A 74 3.02 -5.64 -15.63
CA ARG A 74 2.36 -5.83 -16.94
C ARG A 74 0.87 -6.08 -16.78
N GLU A 75 0.49 -6.89 -15.80
CA GLU A 75 -0.91 -7.14 -15.46
C GLU A 75 -1.60 -5.84 -15.05
N ILE A 76 -0.96 -5.06 -14.17
CA ILE A 76 -1.50 -3.78 -13.70
C ILE A 76 -1.72 -2.82 -14.87
N VAL A 77 -0.72 -2.63 -15.72
CA VAL A 77 -0.79 -1.72 -16.87
C VAL A 77 -1.88 -2.14 -17.87
N SER A 78 -2.17 -3.43 -17.99
CA SER A 78 -3.17 -3.95 -18.93
C SER A 78 -4.62 -3.66 -18.53
N LYS A 79 -4.88 -3.28 -17.27
CA LYS A 79 -6.24 -3.03 -16.77
C LYS A 79 -6.80 -1.70 -17.30
N VAL A 80 -8.11 -1.68 -17.54
CA VAL A 80 -8.82 -0.49 -18.04
C VAL A 80 -8.67 0.69 -17.07
N GLU A 81 -8.81 0.46 -15.78
CA GLU A 81 -8.65 1.51 -14.77
C GLU A 81 -7.25 2.15 -14.79
N SER A 82 -6.23 1.35 -15.10
CA SER A 82 -4.86 1.84 -15.26
C SER A 82 -4.73 2.79 -16.44
N HIS A 83 -5.37 2.46 -17.57
CA HIS A 83 -5.38 3.33 -18.74
C HIS A 83 -6.02 4.68 -18.45
N VAL A 84 -7.09 4.70 -17.67
CA VAL A 84 -7.75 5.95 -17.24
C VAL A 84 -6.79 6.83 -16.44
N VAL A 85 -6.08 6.26 -15.48
CA VAL A 85 -5.11 7.00 -14.66
C VAL A 85 -3.93 7.49 -15.50
N LEU A 86 -3.38 6.61 -16.32
CA LEU A 86 -2.18 6.91 -17.13
C LEU A 86 -2.45 7.90 -18.28
N SER A 87 -3.70 8.06 -18.68
CA SER A 87 -4.09 9.05 -19.69
C SER A 87 -4.21 10.47 -19.16
N ARG A 88 -4.23 10.64 -17.85
CA ARG A 88 -4.33 11.96 -17.23
C ARG A 88 -3.09 12.78 -17.48
N TYR A 89 -3.27 14.09 -17.56
CA TYR A 89 -2.18 15.05 -17.63
C TYR A 89 -1.19 14.84 -16.47
N ALA A 90 0.07 14.86 -16.77
CA ALA A 90 1.17 14.71 -15.83
C ALA A 90 1.32 13.33 -15.13
N ALA A 91 0.44 12.35 -15.36
CA ALA A 91 0.56 11.05 -14.71
C ALA A 91 1.94 10.38 -14.93
N ARG A 92 2.41 10.38 -16.16
CA ARG A 92 3.73 9.81 -16.51
C ARG A 92 4.88 10.61 -15.91
N ASP A 93 4.75 11.92 -15.80
CA ASP A 93 5.75 12.78 -15.18
C ASP A 93 5.83 12.52 -13.67
N VAL A 94 4.68 12.32 -13.01
CA VAL A 94 4.64 11.90 -11.60
C VAL A 94 5.42 10.60 -11.39
N LEU A 95 5.22 9.62 -12.26
CA LEU A 95 5.88 8.32 -12.16
C LEU A 95 7.40 8.44 -12.37
N ARG A 96 7.85 9.27 -13.29
CA ARG A 96 9.28 9.51 -13.51
C ARG A 96 9.95 10.18 -12.31
N GLU A 97 9.33 11.23 -11.78
CA GLU A 97 9.84 11.91 -10.60
C GLU A 97 9.82 11.00 -9.36
N LEU A 98 8.75 10.22 -9.20
CA LEU A 98 8.66 9.21 -8.15
C LEU A 98 9.82 8.20 -8.25
N ALA A 99 10.09 7.71 -9.46
CA ALA A 99 11.18 6.76 -9.68
C ALA A 99 12.54 7.36 -9.28
N LEU A 100 12.82 8.59 -9.66
CA LEU A 100 14.05 9.27 -9.28
C LEU A 100 14.19 9.39 -7.75
N LEU A 101 13.11 9.77 -7.06
CA LEU A 101 13.11 9.93 -5.61
C LEU A 101 13.28 8.57 -4.89
N LEU A 102 12.65 7.51 -5.39
CA LEU A 102 12.77 6.17 -4.80
C LEU A 102 14.13 5.53 -5.04
N LEU A 103 14.76 5.80 -6.18
CA LEU A 103 16.10 5.29 -6.49
C LEU A 103 17.19 5.99 -5.70
N ASP A 104 16.95 7.21 -5.27
CA ASP A 104 17.87 8.00 -4.47
C ASP A 104 17.51 7.89 -2.99
N GLY A 105 18.01 6.86 -2.32
CA GLY A 105 17.86 6.70 -0.89
C GLY A 105 17.48 5.30 -0.43
N GLY A 106 17.15 5.19 0.86
CA GLY A 106 16.91 3.94 1.55
C GLY A 106 15.46 3.46 1.50
N ALA A 107 15.13 2.56 2.43
CA ALA A 107 13.80 2.00 2.57
C ALA A 107 12.74 3.07 2.78
N VAL A 108 11.55 2.83 2.23
CA VAL A 108 10.39 3.72 2.37
C VAL A 108 9.70 3.40 3.70
N ASN A 109 9.79 4.34 4.62
CA ASN A 109 9.01 4.37 5.84
C ASN A 109 8.03 5.55 5.79
N SER A 110 7.26 5.75 6.85
CA SER A 110 6.27 6.82 6.92
C SER A 110 6.87 8.22 6.71
N GLU A 111 8.01 8.49 7.33
CA GLU A 111 8.72 9.76 7.21
C GLU A 111 9.21 10.01 5.79
N ARG A 112 9.89 9.03 5.20
CA ARG A 112 10.39 9.13 3.84
C ARG A 112 9.27 9.23 2.81
N PHE A 113 8.19 8.48 2.99
CA PHE A 113 7.03 8.58 2.11
C PHE A 113 6.43 9.99 2.14
N SER A 114 6.29 10.56 3.34
CA SER A 114 5.81 11.93 3.52
C SER A 114 6.73 12.96 2.83
N GLU A 115 8.05 12.79 2.94
CA GLU A 115 9.02 13.65 2.23
C GLU A 115 8.90 13.56 0.71
N ILE A 116 8.75 12.35 0.19
CA ILE A 116 8.57 12.11 -1.26
C ILE A 116 7.29 12.80 -1.74
N ILE A 117 6.18 12.63 -1.04
CA ILE A 117 4.91 13.27 -1.39
C ILE A 117 5.03 14.78 -1.37
N THR A 118 5.67 15.35 -0.35
CA THR A 118 5.89 16.80 -0.24
C THR A 118 6.70 17.32 -1.43
N ARG A 119 7.78 16.63 -1.79
CA ARG A 119 8.61 17.03 -2.94
C ARG A 119 7.84 16.97 -4.26
N LEU A 120 7.02 15.96 -4.44
CA LEU A 120 6.19 15.84 -5.64
C LEU A 120 5.12 16.93 -5.71
N LYS A 121 4.46 17.24 -4.60
CA LYS A 121 3.48 18.34 -4.52
C LYS A 121 4.10 19.67 -4.87
N GLU A 122 5.22 20.01 -4.27
CA GLU A 122 5.91 21.29 -4.46
C GLU A 122 6.54 21.40 -5.85
N GLY A 123 7.19 20.32 -6.30
CA GLY A 123 7.92 20.33 -7.57
C GLY A 123 7.01 20.32 -8.80
N MET A 124 5.84 19.70 -8.71
CA MET A 124 4.94 19.52 -9.84
C MET A 124 3.65 20.36 -9.74
N ASP A 125 3.43 21.01 -8.61
CA ASP A 125 2.19 21.76 -8.34
C ASP A 125 0.93 20.91 -8.56
N LEU A 126 0.96 19.67 -8.09
CA LEU A 126 -0.13 18.72 -8.15
C LEU A 126 -0.61 18.34 -6.76
N ARG A 127 -1.89 17.99 -6.67
CA ARG A 127 -2.52 17.54 -5.42
C ARG A 127 -3.69 16.61 -5.70
N GLY A 128 -4.18 15.94 -4.65
CA GLY A 128 -5.34 15.07 -4.76
C GLY A 128 -5.12 13.88 -5.70
N ARG A 129 -6.15 13.48 -6.39
CA ARG A 129 -6.14 12.30 -7.26
C ARG A 129 -5.10 12.36 -8.39
N GLU A 130 -4.85 13.54 -8.93
CA GLU A 130 -3.85 13.70 -9.99
C GLU A 130 -2.45 13.31 -9.55
N LEU A 131 -2.13 13.54 -8.27
CA LEU A 131 -0.87 13.12 -7.66
C LEU A 131 -0.92 11.68 -7.17
N PHE A 132 -1.93 11.35 -6.36
CA PHE A 132 -1.95 10.08 -5.61
C PHE A 132 -2.34 8.86 -6.45
N HIS A 133 -3.22 8.99 -7.44
CA HIS A 133 -3.65 7.85 -8.25
C HIS A 133 -2.49 7.19 -9.03
N PRO A 134 -1.61 7.94 -9.70
CA PRO A 134 -0.44 7.32 -10.34
C PRO A 134 0.49 6.62 -9.35
N ILE A 135 0.73 7.24 -8.20
CA ILE A 135 1.61 6.70 -7.16
C ILE A 135 1.06 5.37 -6.61
N ARG A 136 -0.21 5.36 -6.24
CA ARG A 136 -0.89 4.17 -5.71
C ARG A 136 -0.96 3.06 -6.74
N LEU A 137 -1.27 3.41 -7.99
CA LEU A 137 -1.29 2.45 -9.09
C LEU A 137 0.05 1.76 -9.27
N ALA A 138 1.13 2.51 -9.32
CA ALA A 138 2.48 1.99 -9.54
C ALA A 138 3.03 1.19 -8.36
N LEU A 139 2.76 1.61 -7.14
CA LEU A 139 3.34 1.00 -5.94
C LEU A 139 2.43 -0.02 -5.26
N ALA A 140 1.12 0.18 -5.27
CA ALA A 140 0.15 -0.72 -4.65
C ALA A 140 -0.66 -1.55 -5.65
N GLY A 141 -0.54 -1.27 -6.94
CA GLY A 141 -1.16 -2.10 -7.98
C GLY A 141 -2.56 -1.69 -8.39
N ARG A 142 -3.14 -0.65 -7.79
CA ARG A 142 -4.42 -0.07 -8.19
C ARG A 142 -4.53 1.39 -7.76
N ALA A 143 -5.35 2.14 -8.49
CA ALA A 143 -5.73 3.48 -8.07
C ALA A 143 -6.86 3.38 -7.03
N GLY A 144 -6.71 4.01 -5.91
CA GLY A 144 -7.67 3.99 -4.82
C GLY A 144 -7.37 5.07 -3.80
N GLU A 145 -7.86 4.90 -2.60
CA GLU A 145 -7.78 5.89 -1.55
C GLU A 145 -6.63 5.62 -0.56
N GLY A 146 -6.69 6.22 0.62
CA GLY A 146 -5.60 6.23 1.59
C GLY A 146 -5.18 4.86 2.14
N GLU A 147 -6.01 3.83 2.04
CA GLU A 147 -5.65 2.46 2.42
C GLU A 147 -4.45 1.94 1.60
N LEU A 148 -4.33 2.40 0.36
CA LEU A 148 -3.22 2.00 -0.50
C LEU A 148 -1.88 2.63 -0.08
N ASP A 149 -1.91 3.82 0.50
CA ASP A 149 -0.72 4.43 1.10
C ASP A 149 -0.20 3.56 2.25
N ARG A 150 -1.11 2.95 3.02
CA ARG A 150 -0.77 2.01 4.10
C ARG A 150 -0.12 0.75 3.56
N VAL A 151 -0.62 0.22 2.45
CA VAL A 151 0.02 -0.91 1.74
C VAL A 151 1.47 -0.56 1.36
N ILE A 152 1.68 0.62 0.80
CA ILE A 152 3.02 1.09 0.39
C ILE A 152 3.99 1.12 1.56
N LEU A 153 3.54 1.56 2.73
CA LEU A 153 4.37 1.65 3.95
C LEU A 153 4.82 0.28 4.48
N LEU A 154 4.18 -0.81 4.08
CA LEU A 154 4.50 -2.17 4.53
C LEU A 154 5.45 -2.92 3.60
N LEU A 155 5.69 -2.42 2.38
CA LEU A 155 6.43 -3.15 1.35
C LEU A 155 7.89 -3.43 1.70
N ASP A 156 8.62 -2.39 2.07
CA ASP A 156 10.08 -2.49 2.21
C ASP A 156 10.48 -3.30 3.44
N GLU A 157 9.71 -3.23 4.50
CA GLU A 157 9.91 -4.06 5.69
C GLU A 157 9.63 -5.54 5.37
N ALA A 158 8.49 -5.83 4.70
CA ALA A 158 8.13 -7.19 4.29
C ALA A 158 9.16 -7.79 3.34
N ALA A 159 9.74 -7.00 2.46
CA ALA A 159 10.75 -7.46 1.50
C ALA A 159 12.01 -8.04 2.15
N ARG A 160 12.29 -7.66 3.39
CA ARG A 160 13.46 -8.14 4.16
C ARG A 160 13.17 -9.41 4.94
N LEU A 161 11.92 -9.81 5.03
CA LEU A 161 11.49 -10.94 5.86
C LEU A 161 11.36 -12.22 5.01
N PRO A 162 11.59 -13.39 5.62
CA PRO A 162 11.59 -14.66 4.89
C PRO A 162 10.20 -15.25 4.67
N PHE A 163 9.31 -14.48 4.04
CA PHE A 163 8.00 -14.98 3.63
C PHE A 163 8.14 -16.02 2.50
N ALA A 164 7.12 -16.83 2.32
CA ALA A 164 7.11 -17.88 1.28
C ALA A 164 7.11 -17.29 -0.14
N VAL A 165 6.69 -16.05 -0.30
CA VAL A 165 6.74 -15.28 -1.54
C VAL A 165 7.60 -14.04 -1.29
N ALA A 166 8.53 -13.77 -2.20
CA ALA A 166 9.36 -12.57 -2.12
C ALA A 166 8.51 -11.32 -2.38
N VAL A 167 8.53 -10.38 -1.44
CA VAL A 167 7.86 -9.09 -1.58
C VAL A 167 8.78 -8.12 -2.30
N LYS A 168 8.27 -7.44 -3.32
CA LYS A 168 9.03 -6.45 -4.08
C LYS A 168 9.07 -5.12 -3.32
N LEU A 169 10.27 -4.56 -3.23
CA LEU A 169 10.48 -3.21 -2.70
C LEU A 169 9.71 -2.17 -3.51
N ALA A 170 9.35 -1.05 -2.89
CA ALA A 170 8.73 0.07 -3.59
C ALA A 170 9.57 0.53 -4.80
N ARG A 171 10.89 0.65 -4.63
CA ARG A 171 11.81 1.01 -5.72
C ARG A 171 11.81 0.01 -6.88
N THR A 172 11.69 -1.27 -6.59
CA THR A 172 11.59 -2.31 -7.61
C THR A 172 10.29 -2.19 -8.38
N ARG A 173 9.19 -1.98 -7.68
CA ARG A 173 7.86 -1.81 -8.29
C ARG A 173 7.80 -0.64 -9.25
N ILE A 174 8.32 0.52 -8.88
CA ILE A 174 8.29 1.68 -9.77
C ILE A 174 9.15 1.47 -11.02
N VAL A 175 10.30 0.82 -10.90
CA VAL A 175 11.16 0.51 -12.05
C VAL A 175 10.46 -0.46 -13.00
N GLU A 176 9.88 -1.53 -12.47
CA GLU A 176 9.12 -2.50 -13.29
C GLU A 176 7.89 -1.88 -13.93
N PHE A 177 7.20 -1.00 -13.20
CA PHE A 177 6.03 -0.30 -13.71
C PHE A 177 6.39 0.62 -14.87
N CYS A 178 7.40 1.46 -14.72
CA CYS A 178 7.89 2.33 -15.79
C CYS A 178 8.36 1.53 -17.01
N ALA A 179 9.05 0.41 -16.81
CA ALA A 179 9.45 -0.47 -17.91
C ALA A 179 8.26 -1.08 -18.65
N ALA A 180 7.16 -1.37 -17.95
CA ALA A 180 5.95 -1.91 -18.55
C ALA A 180 5.15 -0.87 -19.37
N LEU A 181 5.43 0.42 -19.20
CA LEU A 181 4.81 1.50 -19.96
C LEU A 181 5.44 1.72 -21.33
N ASP A 182 6.64 1.26 -21.55
CA ASP A 182 7.41 1.47 -22.79
C ASP A 182 7.08 0.45 -23.91
#